data_9c49a7e0667f33b8650b23dd6eb69a73
#
_entry.id   9c49a7e0667f33b8650b23dd6eb69a73
#
_cell.length_a   1.000
_cell.length_b   1.000
_cell.length_c   1.000
_cell.angle_alpha   90.00
_cell.angle_beta   90.00
_cell.angle_gamma   90.00
#
_symmetry.space_group_name_H-M   'P 1'
#
loop_
_entity.id
_entity.type
_entity.pdbx_description
1 polymer ?
#
loop_
_entity_poly.entity_id
_entity_poly.type
_entity_poly.pdbx_seq_one_letter_code
_entity_poly.pdbx_strand_id
1 'polypeptide(L)'
;MINEKIFLGFPLDFKDVCKVYPPTVNDMCGDEEFEYCQTLFMITQEELEDAYVNENVPAIPTPFQYLLMNVHQDDVARVNVLHGFQKLLHEPVTIVPELEVIIIGKSEEELDPDKDLENPRVIDANNYFDFQNVVRTVLGAQPVEPPVEDEDPRIRRYKAKIRASERMIARKKQKKGSGTNFGTLIAAICCMGIGLTPLNIGEISYACVPWLIGMSQQKEEYDIDIRALLAGADKKKVKPKYWIKDLNEEI
;
A
#
# COMPACT_ATOMS: atom_id res chain seq x y z
N MET A 1 -7.73 -7.62 -7.72
CA MET A 1 -8.56 -6.87 -8.72
C MET A 1 -8.45 -5.40 -8.39
N ILE A 2 -7.95 -4.56 -9.30
CA ILE A 2 -7.96 -3.12 -9.04
C ILE A 2 -9.42 -2.68 -8.96
N ASN A 3 -9.77 -1.94 -7.92
CA ASN A 3 -11.13 -1.43 -7.77
C ASN A 3 -11.32 -0.30 -8.80
N GLU A 4 -12.40 -0.36 -9.59
CA GLU A 4 -12.73 0.64 -10.61
C GLU A 4 -12.76 2.07 -10.02
N LYS A 5 -13.25 2.22 -8.78
CA LYS A 5 -13.26 3.49 -8.07
C LYS A 5 -11.84 4.06 -7.91
N ILE A 6 -10.88 3.22 -7.52
CA ILE A 6 -9.48 3.64 -7.32
C ILE A 6 -8.86 4.04 -8.67
N PHE A 7 -9.13 3.26 -9.73
CA PHE A 7 -8.65 3.59 -11.07
C PHE A 7 -9.14 4.96 -11.54
N LEU A 8 -10.37 5.30 -11.20
CA LEU A 8 -10.99 6.59 -11.52
C LEU A 8 -10.71 7.69 -10.49
N GLY A 9 -9.91 7.42 -9.47
CA GLY A 9 -9.58 8.40 -8.42
C GLY A 9 -10.68 8.62 -7.38
N PHE A 10 -11.72 7.77 -7.34
CA PHE A 10 -12.77 7.88 -6.33
C PHE A 10 -12.36 7.26 -5.00
N PRO A 11 -12.82 7.84 -3.87
CA PRO A 11 -12.53 7.30 -2.56
C PRO A 11 -13.24 5.97 -2.30
N LEU A 12 -12.65 5.19 -1.39
CA LEU A 12 -13.30 4.04 -0.78
C LEU A 12 -13.90 4.43 0.56
N ASP A 13 -15.12 3.98 0.80
CA ASP A 13 -15.78 4.18 2.09
C ASP A 13 -15.22 3.17 3.11
N PHE A 14 -14.77 3.65 4.26
CA PHE A 14 -14.42 2.83 5.40
C PHE A 14 -15.54 2.91 6.43
N LYS A 15 -16.48 1.96 6.33
CA LYS A 15 -17.68 1.92 7.18
C LYS A 15 -18.35 3.31 7.21
N ASP A 16 -18.89 3.70 8.38
CA ASP A 16 -19.42 5.04 8.62
C ASP A 16 -18.36 5.99 9.23
N VAL A 17 -17.08 5.58 9.23
CA VAL A 17 -16.00 6.32 9.88
C VAL A 17 -15.40 7.39 8.97
N CYS A 18 -14.93 7.03 7.78
CA CYS A 18 -14.29 7.97 6.87
C CYS A 18 -14.31 7.48 5.41
N LYS A 19 -13.89 8.39 4.52
CA LYS A 19 -13.55 8.06 3.13
C LYS A 19 -12.04 8.09 2.97
N VAL A 20 -11.49 7.07 2.30
CA VAL A 20 -10.07 6.98 2.02
C VAL A 20 -9.84 7.26 0.54
N TYR A 21 -9.12 8.32 0.24
CA TYR A 21 -8.86 8.80 -1.11
C TYR A 21 -7.57 8.18 -1.66
N PRO A 22 -7.58 7.68 -2.91
CA PRO A 22 -6.36 7.23 -3.54
C PRO A 22 -5.47 8.44 -3.86
N PRO A 23 -4.20 8.45 -3.39
CA PRO A 23 -3.29 9.53 -3.70
C PRO A 23 -2.96 9.54 -5.19
N THR A 24 -2.69 10.71 -5.74
CA THR A 24 -2.22 10.88 -7.11
C THR A 24 -0.71 10.64 -7.21
N VAL A 25 -0.21 10.53 -8.44
CA VAL A 25 1.25 10.47 -8.67
C VAL A 25 1.93 11.74 -8.15
N ASN A 26 1.30 12.92 -8.28
CA ASN A 26 1.84 14.17 -7.73
C ASN A 26 1.92 14.14 -6.19
N ASP A 27 0.94 13.53 -5.51
CA ASP A 27 0.96 13.41 -4.06
C ASP A 27 2.10 12.54 -3.54
N MET A 28 2.57 11.63 -4.39
CA MET A 28 3.63 10.66 -4.05
C MET A 28 5.03 11.15 -4.47
N CYS A 29 5.11 12.07 -5.45
CA CYS A 29 6.38 12.51 -5.99
C CYS A 29 7.08 13.52 -5.05
N GLY A 30 8.21 13.09 -4.46
CA GLY A 30 9.07 13.95 -3.66
C GLY A 30 8.52 14.31 -2.28
N ASP A 31 7.51 13.59 -1.82
CA ASP A 31 6.96 13.72 -0.47
C ASP A 31 7.55 12.65 0.45
N GLU A 32 8.73 12.95 1.02
CA GLU A 32 9.44 12.04 1.92
C GLU A 32 8.63 11.77 3.21
N GLU A 33 7.83 12.74 3.65
CA GLU A 33 6.96 12.61 4.82
C GLU A 33 5.86 11.58 4.57
N PHE A 34 5.23 11.64 3.39
CA PHE A 34 4.22 10.66 3.01
C PHE A 34 4.82 9.26 2.75
N GLU A 35 6.01 9.16 2.18
CA GLU A 35 6.72 7.88 2.00
C GLU A 35 6.99 7.20 3.35
N TYR A 36 7.39 7.99 4.35
CA TYR A 36 7.53 7.48 5.72
C TYR A 36 6.21 6.94 6.28
N CYS A 37 5.12 7.72 6.17
CA CYS A 37 3.79 7.30 6.62
C CYS A 37 3.30 6.05 5.90
N GLN A 38 3.51 5.98 4.60
CA GLN A 38 3.15 4.83 3.81
C GLN A 38 3.77 3.56 4.39
N THR A 39 5.03 3.61 4.80
CA THR A 39 5.71 2.48 5.43
C THR A 39 4.99 2.04 6.71
N LEU A 40 4.57 2.98 7.56
CA LEU A 40 3.85 2.67 8.80
C LEU A 40 2.44 2.13 8.54
N PHE A 41 1.71 2.72 7.57
CA PHE A 41 0.36 2.26 7.23
C PHE A 41 0.35 0.89 6.53
N MET A 42 1.42 0.55 5.85
CA MET A 42 1.51 -0.68 5.06
C MET A 42 2.08 -1.87 5.83
N ILE A 43 2.71 -1.63 7.00
CA ILE A 43 3.38 -2.69 7.77
C ILE A 43 2.38 -3.75 8.23
N THR A 44 2.72 -5.01 7.99
CA THR A 44 1.87 -6.14 8.36
C THR A 44 2.32 -6.76 9.68
N GLN A 45 1.44 -7.53 10.33
CA GLN A 45 1.80 -8.30 11.52
C GLN A 45 2.98 -9.24 11.26
N GLU A 46 3.00 -9.88 10.09
CA GLU A 46 4.11 -10.76 9.69
C GLU A 46 5.43 -10.01 9.55
N GLU A 47 5.41 -8.78 9.03
CA GLU A 47 6.62 -7.96 8.91
C GLU A 47 7.16 -7.54 10.26
N LEU A 48 6.29 -7.23 11.21
CA LEU A 48 6.68 -6.98 12.59
C LEU A 48 7.26 -8.23 13.24
N GLU A 49 6.62 -9.38 13.09
CA GLU A 49 7.15 -10.65 13.58
C GLU A 49 8.55 -10.95 13.02
N ASP A 50 8.78 -10.72 11.73
CA ASP A 50 10.06 -10.91 11.09
C ASP A 50 11.12 -9.92 11.60
N ALA A 51 10.74 -8.67 11.87
CA ALA A 51 11.63 -7.64 12.42
C ALA A 51 12.07 -7.97 13.84
N TYR A 52 11.14 -8.42 14.67
CA TYR A 52 11.39 -8.73 16.08
C TYR A 52 11.84 -10.17 16.34
N VAL A 53 12.02 -10.99 15.29
CA VAL A 53 12.30 -12.44 15.43
C VAL A 53 13.56 -12.75 16.24
N ASN A 54 14.55 -11.87 16.22
CA ASN A 54 15.82 -12.00 16.95
C ASN A 54 15.87 -11.16 18.24
N GLU A 55 14.83 -10.40 18.51
CA GLU A 55 14.74 -9.57 19.70
C GLU A 55 14.06 -10.32 20.84
N ASN A 56 14.51 -10.06 22.06
CA ASN A 56 13.93 -10.69 23.24
C ASN A 56 12.82 -9.79 23.80
N VAL A 57 11.79 -9.53 23.01
CA VAL A 57 10.64 -8.73 23.42
C VAL A 57 9.55 -9.62 24.04
N PRO A 58 8.87 -9.16 25.09
CA PRO A 58 7.83 -9.94 25.78
C PRO A 58 6.61 -10.18 24.86
N ALA A 59 6.27 -9.22 24.03
CA ALA A 59 5.19 -9.33 23.02
C ALA A 59 5.54 -8.47 21.80
N ILE A 60 5.18 -8.96 20.62
CA ILE A 60 5.33 -8.22 19.38
C ILE A 60 4.12 -7.30 19.25
N PRO A 61 4.30 -5.98 19.02
CA PRO A 61 3.18 -5.06 18.88
C PRO A 61 2.34 -5.39 17.65
N THR A 62 1.05 -5.08 17.71
CA THR A 62 0.21 -5.07 16.51
C THR A 62 0.61 -3.90 15.59
N PRO A 63 0.24 -3.90 14.29
CA PRO A 63 0.50 -2.76 13.40
C PRO A 63 -0.06 -1.45 13.95
N PHE A 64 -1.21 -1.48 14.60
CA PHE A 64 -1.80 -0.30 15.24
C PHE A 64 -0.97 0.19 16.43
N GLN A 65 -0.61 -0.71 17.33
CA GLN A 65 0.28 -0.38 18.46
C GLN A 65 1.63 0.15 17.99
N TYR A 66 2.18 -0.45 16.92
CA TYR A 66 3.44 0.00 16.35
C TYR A 66 3.33 1.44 15.80
N LEU A 67 2.22 1.78 15.10
CA LEU A 67 1.94 3.14 14.66
C LEU A 67 1.88 4.11 15.85
N LEU A 68 1.08 3.79 16.88
CA LEU A 68 0.92 4.64 18.06
C LEU A 68 2.23 4.82 18.85
N MET A 69 3.04 3.76 18.97
CA MET A 69 4.37 3.84 19.60
C MET A 69 5.29 4.83 18.88
N ASN A 70 5.33 4.80 17.54
CA ASN A 70 6.12 5.74 16.76
C ASN A 70 5.65 7.18 16.96
N VAL A 71 4.34 7.40 16.91
CA VAL A 71 3.72 8.72 17.13
C VAL A 71 3.95 9.26 18.54
N HIS A 72 3.97 8.38 19.55
CA HIS A 72 4.19 8.78 20.94
C HIS A 72 5.66 9.09 21.26
N GLN A 73 6.60 8.41 20.59
CA GLN A 73 8.03 8.50 20.90
C GLN A 73 8.76 9.58 20.10
N ASP A 74 8.20 10.02 18.96
CA ASP A 74 8.86 10.90 18.02
C ASP A 74 7.86 11.93 17.43
N ASP A 75 8.08 13.21 17.78
CA ASP A 75 7.26 14.32 17.28
C ASP A 75 7.31 14.44 15.75
N VAL A 76 8.44 14.13 15.12
CA VAL A 76 8.57 14.12 13.66
C VAL A 76 7.71 13.01 13.06
N ALA A 77 7.75 11.82 13.65
CA ALA A 77 6.88 10.73 13.24
C ALA A 77 5.39 11.09 13.38
N ARG A 78 5.04 11.80 14.47
CA ARG A 78 3.67 12.29 14.67
C ARG A 78 3.22 13.24 13.56
N VAL A 79 4.03 14.24 13.24
CA VAL A 79 3.73 15.20 12.17
C VAL A 79 3.59 14.49 10.83
N ASN A 80 4.51 13.59 10.51
CA ASN A 80 4.47 12.83 9.27
C ASN A 80 3.21 11.96 9.18
N VAL A 81 2.84 11.27 10.25
CA VAL A 81 1.62 10.41 10.29
C VAL A 81 0.35 11.25 10.11
N LEU A 82 0.26 12.42 10.77
CA LEU A 82 -0.86 13.34 10.58
C LEU A 82 -0.93 13.84 9.13
N HIS A 83 0.22 14.19 8.53
CA HIS A 83 0.29 14.56 7.11
C HIS A 83 -0.22 13.43 6.20
N GLY A 84 0.19 12.19 6.47
CA GLY A 84 -0.27 11.03 5.72
C GLY A 84 -1.77 10.80 5.83
N PHE A 85 -2.34 10.93 7.04
CA PHE A 85 -3.79 10.87 7.23
C PHE A 85 -4.51 11.99 6.48
N GLN A 86 -4.02 13.21 6.54
CA GLN A 86 -4.63 14.34 5.85
C GLN A 86 -4.67 14.13 4.33
N LYS A 87 -3.61 13.56 3.74
CA LYS A 87 -3.59 13.20 2.32
C LYS A 87 -4.55 12.09 1.94
N LEU A 88 -4.72 11.10 2.82
CA LEU A 88 -5.59 9.96 2.55
C LEU A 88 -7.05 10.23 2.87
N LEU A 89 -7.35 11.05 3.88
CA LEU A 89 -8.71 11.26 4.37
C LEU A 89 -9.30 12.60 3.94
N HIS A 90 -8.48 13.60 3.61
CA HIS A 90 -8.90 14.97 3.30
C HIS A 90 -9.68 15.65 4.44
N GLU A 91 -9.52 15.14 5.66
CA GLU A 91 -10.16 15.63 6.88
C GLU A 91 -9.12 15.78 7.99
N PRO A 92 -9.33 16.67 8.96
CA PRO A 92 -8.47 16.76 10.13
C PRO A 92 -8.55 15.47 10.95
N VAL A 93 -7.42 15.13 11.57
CA VAL A 93 -7.28 13.91 12.37
C VAL A 93 -6.55 14.25 13.66
N THR A 94 -7.04 13.71 14.77
CA THR A 94 -6.36 13.77 16.06
C THR A 94 -5.99 12.38 16.54
N ILE A 95 -4.73 12.18 16.91
CA ILE A 95 -4.23 10.92 17.45
C ILE A 95 -4.10 11.08 18.97
N VAL A 96 -4.76 10.20 19.71
CA VAL A 96 -4.73 10.17 21.18
C VAL A 96 -4.10 8.84 21.62
N PRO A 97 -2.75 8.77 21.73
CA PRO A 97 -2.04 7.52 22.01
C PRO A 97 -2.42 6.89 23.34
N GLU A 98 -2.73 7.71 24.35
CA GLU A 98 -3.10 7.26 25.72
C GLU A 98 -4.43 6.50 25.75
N LEU A 99 -5.32 6.81 24.82
CA LEU A 99 -6.62 6.14 24.65
C LEU A 99 -6.59 5.08 23.56
N GLU A 100 -5.45 4.93 22.87
CA GLU A 100 -5.29 4.05 21.71
C GLU A 100 -6.37 4.29 20.62
N VAL A 101 -6.61 5.57 20.28
CA VAL A 101 -7.61 5.96 19.28
C VAL A 101 -7.10 7.03 18.33
N ILE A 102 -7.65 7.02 17.12
CA ILE A 102 -7.49 8.05 16.10
C ILE A 102 -8.88 8.60 15.78
N ILE A 103 -9.09 9.88 16.05
CA ILE A 103 -10.37 10.58 15.88
C ILE A 103 -10.36 11.31 14.53
N ILE A 104 -11.41 11.12 13.74
CA ILE A 104 -11.54 11.66 12.38
C ILE A 104 -12.51 12.84 12.37
N GLY A 105 -12.14 13.89 11.61
CA GLY A 105 -12.97 15.06 11.37
C GLY A 105 -12.83 16.15 12.44
N LYS A 106 -11.84 16.03 13.32
CA LYS A 106 -11.53 17.04 14.35
C LYS A 106 -10.04 17.25 14.50
N SER A 107 -9.64 18.51 14.69
CA SER A 107 -8.29 18.89 15.11
C SER A 107 -8.13 18.81 16.64
N GLU A 108 -6.91 18.81 17.14
CA GLU A 108 -6.64 18.80 18.59
C GLU A 108 -7.28 19.97 19.32
N GLU A 109 -7.40 21.14 18.66
CA GLU A 109 -7.99 22.35 19.23
C GLU A 109 -9.52 22.28 19.32
N GLU A 110 -10.16 21.44 18.50
CA GLU A 110 -11.61 21.27 18.42
C GLU A 110 -12.10 20.06 19.23
N LEU A 111 -11.19 19.29 19.81
CA LEU A 111 -11.51 18.07 20.53
C LEU A 111 -12.17 18.40 21.90
N ASP A 112 -13.40 17.94 22.10
CA ASP A 112 -14.09 17.94 23.39
C ASP A 112 -14.11 16.49 23.92
N PRO A 113 -13.20 16.09 24.85
CA PRO A 113 -13.07 14.71 25.32
C PRO A 113 -14.37 14.14 25.90
N ASP A 114 -15.22 14.99 26.46
CA ASP A 114 -16.46 14.56 27.13
C ASP A 114 -17.60 14.26 26.14
N LYS A 115 -17.56 14.90 24.94
CA LYS A 115 -18.61 14.73 23.93
C LYS A 115 -18.17 13.86 22.76
N ASP A 116 -16.91 13.97 22.38
CA ASP A 116 -16.39 13.36 21.15
C ASP A 116 -16.11 11.87 21.28
N LEU A 117 -16.02 11.38 22.52
CA LEU A 117 -15.90 9.96 22.82
C LEU A 117 -17.27 9.23 22.94
N GLU A 118 -18.40 9.95 22.99
CA GLU A 118 -19.72 9.31 23.05
C GLU A 118 -20.20 8.72 21.72
N ASN A 119 -19.81 9.30 20.57
CA ASN A 119 -20.15 8.80 19.23
C ASN A 119 -19.09 9.20 18.20
N PRO A 120 -17.84 8.84 18.40
CA PRO A 120 -16.76 9.33 17.58
C PRO A 120 -16.66 8.54 16.28
N ARG A 121 -16.29 9.26 15.22
CA ARG A 121 -15.73 8.65 14.02
C ARG A 121 -14.29 8.25 14.37
N VAL A 122 -14.10 7.01 14.83
CA VAL A 122 -12.84 6.56 15.46
C VAL A 122 -12.24 5.37 14.72
N ILE A 123 -10.92 5.38 14.61
CA ILE A 123 -10.12 4.21 14.29
C ILE A 123 -9.44 3.76 15.60
N ASP A 124 -9.67 2.51 15.98
CA ASP A 124 -9.15 1.87 17.18
C ASP A 124 -8.56 0.48 16.88
N ALA A 125 -8.12 -0.23 17.89
CA ALA A 125 -7.55 -1.58 17.75
C ALA A 125 -8.52 -2.58 17.10
N ASN A 126 -9.85 -2.39 17.24
CA ASN A 126 -10.86 -3.33 16.72
C ASN A 126 -11.11 -3.16 15.22
N ASN A 127 -10.88 -1.95 14.69
CA ASN A 127 -11.18 -1.65 13.28
C ASN A 127 -9.96 -1.25 12.46
N TYR A 128 -8.80 -1.05 13.07
CA TYR A 128 -7.58 -0.63 12.38
C TYR A 128 -7.15 -1.61 11.29
N PHE A 129 -7.29 -2.91 11.51
CA PHE A 129 -6.92 -3.91 10.50
C PHE A 129 -7.75 -3.74 9.22
N ASP A 130 -9.05 -3.55 9.34
CA ASP A 130 -9.93 -3.29 8.19
C ASP A 130 -9.58 -1.96 7.51
N PHE A 131 -9.34 -0.90 8.31
CA PHE A 131 -8.88 0.39 7.80
C PHE A 131 -7.57 0.26 7.04
N GLN A 132 -6.58 -0.44 7.61
CA GLN A 132 -5.30 -0.69 6.97
C GLN A 132 -5.47 -1.38 5.61
N ASN A 133 -6.38 -2.35 5.50
CA ASN A 133 -6.67 -3.02 4.24
C ASN A 133 -7.30 -2.07 3.19
N VAL A 134 -8.12 -1.11 3.61
CA VAL A 134 -8.62 -0.06 2.71
C VAL A 134 -7.47 0.84 2.26
N VAL A 135 -6.60 1.28 3.19
CA VAL A 135 -5.40 2.09 2.86
C VAL A 135 -4.48 1.33 1.90
N ARG A 136 -4.20 0.06 2.16
CA ARG A 136 -3.40 -0.79 1.25
C ARG A 136 -3.99 -0.83 -0.15
N THR A 137 -5.30 -0.98 -0.24
CA THR A 137 -6.02 -1.05 -1.52
C THR A 137 -5.92 0.27 -2.29
N VAL A 138 -6.09 1.43 -1.64
CA VAL A 138 -5.96 2.74 -2.32
C VAL A 138 -4.51 3.06 -2.71
N LEU A 139 -3.53 2.46 -2.03
CA LEU A 139 -2.11 2.54 -2.37
C LEU A 139 -1.67 1.49 -3.40
N GLY A 140 -2.59 0.68 -3.92
CA GLY A 140 -2.30 -0.32 -4.96
C GLY A 140 -1.69 -1.63 -4.44
N ALA A 141 -1.71 -1.86 -3.13
CA ALA A 141 -1.27 -3.11 -2.55
C ALA A 141 -2.45 -4.08 -2.32
N GLN A 142 -2.14 -5.37 -2.25
CA GLN A 142 -3.16 -6.37 -1.93
C GLN A 142 -3.56 -6.27 -0.45
N PRO A 143 -4.86 -6.44 -0.13
CA PRO A 143 -5.29 -6.65 1.24
C PRO A 143 -4.58 -7.84 1.87
N VAL A 144 -4.40 -7.80 3.18
CA VAL A 144 -3.79 -8.87 3.96
C VAL A 144 -4.90 -9.68 4.63
N GLU A 145 -4.75 -10.99 4.70
CA GLU A 145 -5.65 -11.83 5.49
C GLU A 145 -5.41 -11.61 6.99
N PRO A 146 -6.46 -11.73 7.82
CA PRO A 146 -6.29 -11.62 9.25
C PRO A 146 -5.34 -12.70 9.77
N PRO A 147 -4.52 -12.42 10.78
CA PRO A 147 -3.63 -13.40 11.36
C PRO A 147 -4.42 -14.59 11.91
N VAL A 148 -3.89 -15.80 11.71
CA VAL A 148 -4.50 -17.03 12.22
C VAL A 148 -4.35 -17.05 13.74
N GLU A 149 -5.45 -16.94 14.47
CA GLU A 149 -5.47 -16.82 15.94
C GLU A 149 -4.93 -18.06 16.67
N ASP A 150 -5.15 -19.26 16.13
CA ASP A 150 -4.82 -20.54 16.78
C ASP A 150 -3.45 -21.11 16.38
N GLU A 151 -2.56 -20.34 15.75
CA GLU A 151 -1.25 -20.86 15.37
C GLU A 151 -0.32 -20.97 16.58
N ASP A 152 0.27 -22.17 16.78
CA ASP A 152 1.26 -22.40 17.83
C ASP A 152 2.38 -21.34 17.74
N PRO A 153 2.69 -20.61 18.85
CA PRO A 153 3.72 -19.57 18.86
C PRO A 153 5.10 -20.05 18.38
N ARG A 154 5.41 -21.34 18.55
CA ARG A 154 6.67 -21.94 18.05
C ARG A 154 6.68 -22.03 16.52
N ILE A 155 5.55 -22.43 15.94
CA ILE A 155 5.40 -22.51 14.48
C ILE A 155 5.45 -21.10 13.88
N ARG A 156 4.74 -20.13 14.45
CA ARG A 156 4.79 -18.72 14.06
C ARG A 156 6.21 -18.17 14.06
N ARG A 157 6.97 -18.38 15.15
CA ARG A 157 8.36 -17.95 15.25
C ARG A 157 9.28 -18.64 14.24
N TYR A 158 9.03 -19.91 13.94
CA TYR A 158 9.80 -20.65 12.92
C TYR A 158 9.55 -20.11 11.52
N LYS A 159 8.27 -19.86 11.17
CA LYS A 159 7.89 -19.23 9.90
C LYS A 159 8.51 -17.84 9.75
N ALA A 160 8.48 -17.01 10.80
CA ALA A 160 9.09 -15.69 10.81
C ALA A 160 10.61 -15.76 10.52
N LYS A 161 11.34 -16.72 11.09
CA LYS A 161 12.76 -16.94 10.79
C LYS A 161 13.01 -17.29 9.33
N ILE A 162 12.17 -18.14 8.73
CA ILE A 162 12.28 -18.50 7.31
C ILE A 162 12.06 -17.26 6.46
N ARG A 163 10.93 -16.53 6.66
CA ARG A 163 10.62 -15.30 5.93
C ARG A 163 11.71 -14.24 6.04
N ALA A 164 12.24 -14.00 7.23
CA ALA A 164 13.34 -13.06 7.45
C ALA A 164 14.60 -13.45 6.66
N SER A 165 14.91 -14.75 6.60
CA SER A 165 16.04 -15.27 5.82
C SER A 165 15.82 -15.09 4.32
N GLU A 166 14.62 -15.37 3.81
CA GLU A 166 14.25 -15.19 2.40
C GLU A 166 14.31 -13.71 1.98
N ARG A 167 13.81 -12.80 2.83
CA ARG A 167 13.90 -11.34 2.61
C ARG A 167 15.35 -10.87 2.56
N MET A 168 16.22 -11.39 3.43
CA MET A 168 17.67 -11.08 3.37
C MET A 168 18.29 -11.53 2.05
N ILE A 169 17.93 -12.72 1.57
CA ILE A 169 18.42 -13.23 0.29
C ILE A 169 17.91 -12.38 -0.87
N ALA A 170 16.61 -12.03 -0.86
CA ALA A 170 15.99 -11.18 -1.87
C ALA A 170 16.64 -9.78 -1.91
N ARG A 171 16.87 -9.14 -0.76
CA ARG A 171 17.59 -7.85 -0.67
C ARG A 171 19.01 -7.91 -1.21
N LYS A 172 19.73 -9.01 -0.97
CA LYS A 172 21.07 -9.21 -1.54
C LYS A 172 21.05 -9.37 -3.07
N LYS A 173 20.00 -10.00 -3.61
CA LYS A 173 19.81 -10.12 -5.06
C LYS A 173 19.45 -8.78 -5.69
N GLN A 174 18.57 -7.99 -5.05
CA GLN A 174 18.18 -6.66 -5.53
C GLN A 174 19.34 -5.66 -5.55
N LYS A 175 20.26 -5.70 -4.56
CA LYS A 175 21.45 -4.84 -4.56
C LYS A 175 22.41 -5.11 -5.73
N LYS A 176 22.26 -6.22 -6.43
CA LYS A 176 23.05 -6.54 -7.64
C LYS A 176 22.36 -6.17 -8.94
N GLY A 177 21.06 -5.84 -8.92
CA GLY A 177 20.31 -5.35 -10.07
C GLY A 177 20.10 -3.84 -9.96
N SER A 178 20.09 -3.14 -11.08
CA SER A 178 19.66 -1.74 -11.14
C SER A 178 18.18 -1.69 -10.75
N GLY A 179 17.88 -1.35 -9.49
CA GLY A 179 16.51 -1.12 -9.06
C GLY A 179 15.89 -0.02 -9.93
N THR A 180 14.75 -0.31 -10.55
CA THR A 180 13.99 0.69 -11.27
C THR A 180 13.40 1.63 -10.24
N ASN A 181 13.81 2.90 -10.21
CA ASN A 181 13.23 3.90 -9.33
C ASN A 181 11.86 4.37 -9.87
N PHE A 182 11.08 4.99 -9.02
CA PHE A 182 9.74 5.47 -9.37
C PHE A 182 9.74 6.43 -10.56
N GLY A 183 10.70 7.36 -10.62
CA GLY A 183 10.86 8.28 -11.75
C GLY A 183 11.08 7.54 -13.10
N THR A 184 11.83 6.44 -13.09
CA THR A 184 12.01 5.60 -14.28
C THR A 184 10.69 4.93 -14.70
N LEU A 185 9.87 4.48 -13.73
CA LEU A 185 8.55 3.90 -14.02
C LEU A 185 7.62 4.94 -14.65
N ILE A 186 7.59 6.15 -14.10
CA ILE A 186 6.80 7.28 -14.65
C ILE A 186 7.25 7.61 -16.06
N ALA A 187 8.56 7.73 -16.30
CA ALA A 187 9.10 7.98 -17.64
C ALA A 187 8.73 6.86 -18.63
N ALA A 188 8.81 5.59 -18.21
CA ALA A 188 8.43 4.45 -19.03
C ALA A 188 6.96 4.53 -19.45
N ILE A 189 6.03 4.84 -18.52
CA ILE A 189 4.60 4.99 -18.83
C ILE A 189 4.38 6.09 -19.87
N CYS A 190 5.04 7.24 -19.72
CA CYS A 190 4.95 8.33 -20.71
C CYS A 190 5.42 7.89 -22.11
N CYS A 191 6.38 6.96 -22.21
CA CYS A 191 6.88 6.44 -23.47
C CYS A 191 5.98 5.37 -24.10
N MET A 192 5.00 4.82 -23.39
CA MET A 192 4.12 3.75 -23.89
C MET A 192 3.08 4.21 -24.92
N GLY A 193 2.95 5.51 -25.16
CA GLY A 193 2.01 6.05 -26.16
C GLY A 193 0.54 5.89 -25.79
N ILE A 194 0.22 5.76 -24.50
CA ILE A 194 -1.16 5.61 -23.99
C ILE A 194 -1.83 6.97 -23.69
N GLY A 195 -1.26 8.08 -24.16
CA GLY A 195 -1.79 9.42 -23.94
C GLY A 195 -1.34 10.07 -22.63
N LEU A 196 -0.58 9.36 -21.79
CA LEU A 196 0.05 9.94 -20.59
C LEU A 196 1.36 10.61 -20.99
N THR A 197 1.56 11.81 -20.46
CA THR A 197 2.71 12.67 -20.71
C THR A 197 3.22 13.22 -19.37
N PRO A 198 4.42 13.77 -19.30
CA PRO A 198 4.90 14.44 -18.08
C PRO A 198 3.98 15.56 -17.57
N LEU A 199 3.08 16.09 -18.42
CA LEU A 199 2.16 17.17 -18.06
C LEU A 199 0.88 16.68 -17.35
N ASN A 200 0.45 15.44 -17.60
CA ASN A 200 -0.83 14.92 -17.07
C ASN A 200 -0.69 13.66 -16.21
N ILE A 201 0.46 12.99 -16.22
CA ILE A 201 0.67 11.75 -15.45
C ILE A 201 0.53 11.98 -13.93
N GLY A 202 0.81 13.19 -13.47
CA GLY A 202 0.70 13.56 -12.05
C GLY A 202 -0.72 13.45 -11.50
N GLU A 203 -1.74 13.52 -12.35
CA GLU A 203 -3.15 13.55 -11.96
C GLU A 203 -3.78 12.15 -11.82
N ILE A 204 -3.09 11.09 -12.29
CA ILE A 204 -3.61 9.73 -12.15
C ILE A 204 -3.40 9.19 -10.74
N SER A 205 -4.27 8.25 -10.33
CA SER A 205 -4.07 7.54 -9.08
C SER A 205 -2.75 6.78 -9.09
N TYR A 206 -1.95 6.91 -8.02
CA TYR A 206 -0.69 6.20 -7.85
C TYR A 206 -0.85 4.68 -7.99
N ALA A 207 -1.94 4.12 -7.48
CA ALA A 207 -2.26 2.70 -7.57
C ALA A 207 -2.38 2.19 -9.01
N CYS A 208 -2.64 3.08 -9.99
CA CYS A 208 -2.75 2.70 -11.39
C CYS A 208 -1.40 2.47 -12.06
N VAL A 209 -0.31 3.02 -11.53
CA VAL A 209 1.02 2.99 -12.13
C VAL A 209 1.51 1.56 -12.42
N PRO A 210 1.57 0.63 -11.43
CA PRO A 210 1.99 -0.75 -11.69
C PRO A 210 1.06 -1.48 -12.65
N TRP A 211 -0.25 -1.20 -12.55
CA TRP A 211 -1.25 -1.82 -13.39
C TRP A 211 -1.13 -1.41 -14.86
N LEU A 212 -0.92 -0.12 -15.13
CA LEU A 212 -0.69 0.38 -16.49
C LEU A 212 0.57 -0.23 -17.12
N ILE A 213 1.63 -0.39 -16.34
CA ILE A 213 2.86 -1.05 -16.79
C ILE A 213 2.56 -2.51 -17.18
N GLY A 214 1.90 -3.26 -16.32
CA GLY A 214 1.54 -4.65 -16.57
C GLY A 214 0.69 -4.82 -17.83
N MET A 215 -0.35 -3.98 -17.98
CA MET A 215 -1.21 -3.99 -19.18
C MET A 215 -0.44 -3.65 -20.45
N SER A 216 0.47 -2.69 -20.39
CA SER A 216 1.29 -2.34 -21.55
C SER A 216 2.24 -3.47 -21.94
N GLN A 217 2.85 -4.16 -21.00
CA GLN A 217 3.70 -5.32 -21.24
C GLN A 217 2.91 -6.46 -21.91
N GLN A 218 1.72 -6.78 -21.39
CA GLN A 218 0.86 -7.81 -21.99
C GLN A 218 0.45 -7.46 -23.42
N LYS A 219 0.14 -6.18 -23.67
CA LYS A 219 -0.18 -5.72 -25.03
C LYS A 219 1.02 -5.87 -25.96
N GLU A 220 2.22 -5.49 -25.51
CA GLU A 220 3.43 -5.60 -26.31
C GLU A 220 3.77 -7.06 -26.63
N GLU A 221 3.67 -7.96 -25.67
CA GLU A 221 3.84 -9.40 -25.86
C GLU A 221 2.85 -9.95 -26.89
N TYR A 222 1.57 -9.58 -26.79
CA TYR A 222 0.56 -9.95 -27.76
C TYR A 222 0.90 -9.45 -29.17
N ASP A 223 1.31 -8.19 -29.32
CA ASP A 223 1.67 -7.59 -30.59
C ASP A 223 2.91 -8.26 -31.22
N ILE A 224 3.89 -8.65 -30.40
CA ILE A 224 5.08 -9.40 -30.82
C ILE A 224 4.67 -10.79 -31.33
N ASP A 225 3.83 -11.50 -30.60
CA ASP A 225 3.33 -12.83 -30.98
C ASP A 225 2.56 -12.79 -32.30
N ILE A 226 1.68 -11.82 -32.49
CA ILE A 226 0.94 -11.64 -33.75
C ILE A 226 1.88 -11.35 -34.89
N ARG A 227 2.87 -10.45 -34.72
CA ARG A 227 3.88 -10.15 -35.74
C ARG A 227 4.71 -11.38 -36.10
N ALA A 228 5.11 -12.18 -35.12
CA ALA A 228 5.84 -13.42 -35.31
C ALA A 228 5.04 -14.42 -36.18
N LEU A 229 3.74 -14.59 -35.87
CA LEU A 229 2.85 -15.45 -36.66
C LEU A 229 2.68 -14.96 -38.10
N LEU A 230 2.55 -13.66 -38.30
CA LEU A 230 2.44 -13.05 -39.64
C LEU A 230 3.75 -13.21 -40.42
N ALA A 231 4.90 -13.24 -39.71
CA ALA A 231 6.21 -13.52 -40.31
C ALA A 231 6.48 -15.02 -40.57
N GLY A 232 5.51 -15.91 -40.28
CA GLY A 232 5.61 -17.34 -40.57
C GLY A 232 6.13 -18.20 -39.42
N ALA A 233 6.09 -17.70 -38.16
CA ALA A 233 6.42 -18.53 -37.00
C ALA A 233 5.44 -19.69 -36.84
N ASP A 234 5.91 -20.78 -36.24
CA ASP A 234 5.12 -22.01 -36.00
C ASP A 234 4.00 -21.73 -34.99
N LYS A 235 2.75 -21.86 -35.41
CA LYS A 235 1.54 -21.70 -34.59
C LYS A 235 1.49 -22.63 -33.37
N LYS A 236 2.26 -23.72 -33.37
CA LYS A 236 2.35 -24.62 -32.20
C LYS A 236 3.26 -24.04 -31.11
N LYS A 237 4.22 -23.17 -31.49
CA LYS A 237 5.19 -22.56 -30.57
C LYS A 237 4.76 -21.17 -30.10
N VAL A 238 4.09 -20.39 -30.98
CA VAL A 238 3.62 -19.05 -30.68
C VAL A 238 2.09 -19.10 -30.49
N LYS A 239 1.64 -18.86 -29.27
CA LYS A 239 0.23 -18.85 -28.89
C LYS A 239 -0.12 -17.50 -28.30
N PRO A 240 -0.49 -16.52 -29.13
CA PRO A 240 -0.82 -15.19 -28.64
C PRO A 240 -1.99 -15.28 -27.65
N LYS A 241 -1.76 -14.77 -26.46
CA LYS A 241 -2.81 -14.61 -25.44
C LYS A 241 -3.39 -13.22 -25.58
N TYR A 242 -4.71 -13.12 -25.70
CA TYR A 242 -5.36 -11.82 -25.80
C TYR A 242 -5.01 -10.95 -24.58
N TRP A 243 -4.53 -9.74 -24.83
CA TRP A 243 -3.92 -8.91 -23.80
C TRP A 243 -4.91 -8.29 -22.80
N ILE A 244 -6.22 -8.16 -23.16
CA ILE A 244 -7.26 -7.72 -22.22
C ILE A 244 -7.66 -8.91 -21.36
N LYS A 245 -6.97 -9.05 -20.23
CA LYS A 245 -7.22 -10.07 -19.22
C LYS A 245 -7.23 -9.40 -17.87
N ASP A 246 -7.85 -10.06 -16.89
CA ASP A 246 -7.67 -9.70 -15.50
C ASP A 246 -6.24 -10.05 -15.07
N LEU A 247 -5.45 -9.02 -14.75
CA LEU A 247 -4.06 -9.19 -14.29
C LEU A 247 -3.95 -10.00 -12.98
N ASN A 248 -5.07 -10.24 -12.31
CA ASN A 248 -5.11 -10.97 -11.05
C ASN A 248 -5.35 -12.48 -11.22
N GLU A 249 -5.62 -12.96 -12.43
CA GLU A 249 -5.80 -14.41 -12.70
C GLU A 249 -4.48 -15.17 -12.89
N GLU A 250 -3.33 -14.48 -12.97
CA GLU A 250 -2.01 -15.08 -13.26
C GLU A 250 -0.97 -14.94 -12.12
N ILE A 251 -1.37 -14.54 -10.89
CA ILE A 251 -0.45 -14.43 -9.74
C ILE A 251 -0.73 -15.55 -8.74
#